data_e8906642ed1d3a01f2a681415ad4ad03
#
_entry.id   e8906642ed1d3a01f2a681415ad4ad03
#
_cell.length_a   1.000
_cell.length_b   1.000
_cell.length_c   1.000
_cell.angle_alpha   90.00
_cell.angle_beta   90.00
_cell.angle_gamma   90.00
#
_symmetry.space_group_name_H-M   'P 1'
#
loop_
_entity.id
_entity.type
_entity.pdbx_description
1 polymer ?
#
loop_
_entity_poly.entity_id
_entity_poly.type
_entity_poly.pdbx_seq_one_letter_code
_entity_poly.pdbx_strand_id
1 'polypeptide(L)'
;INNLLYQLNNISYTLLSFLQNNNTSEIINKILQDILQVFKAGRAYIIEYDSEIKTQTCTFEVVDNNIEKEQTLITDLATTDNVWWTEQIMSGHSIVLSTLDDLPEEAASEKEFLALQSIKSLIVVPLVSPQGAWGYVGIDVVEDFHQWSDEDCQWFTSLVNIINIYIELQKSRQEAQTERDYLQNLYKHMPLGYLRARILYDQQQNPVDLLFTDANLAAKKITGKSNFNGLRASSLGLDFSSNLLQLTTLSPNKDYLDDTHFVSRINKYFHFISYMTRPDEVIYLFSDITETFNTHQALDRSEKILRNIYDNLPAGIELYDKN
;
A
#
# COMPACT_ATOMS: atom_id res chain seq x y z
N ILE A 1 20.24 30.70 -22.03
CA ILE A 1 18.92 30.10 -22.29
C ILE A 1 19.06 28.70 -22.91
N ASN A 2 19.84 28.50 -23.99
CA ASN A 2 19.95 27.19 -24.64
C ASN A 2 20.61 26.10 -23.77
N ASN A 3 21.55 26.45 -22.91
CA ASN A 3 22.27 25.46 -22.07
C ASN A 3 21.36 24.94 -20.92
N LEU A 4 20.59 25.82 -20.33
CA LEU A 4 19.67 25.51 -19.24
C LEU A 4 18.51 24.66 -19.73
N LEU A 5 17.89 24.99 -20.87
CA LEU A 5 16.85 24.18 -21.54
C LEU A 5 17.34 22.75 -21.87
N TYR A 6 18.59 22.67 -22.35
CA TYR A 6 19.20 21.37 -22.64
C TYR A 6 19.38 20.53 -21.38
N GLN A 7 19.78 21.14 -20.28
CA GLN A 7 19.97 20.45 -18.98
C GLN A 7 18.65 20.02 -18.36
N LEU A 8 17.57 20.83 -18.42
CA LEU A 8 16.22 20.42 -18.01
C LEU A 8 15.73 19.22 -18.82
N ASN A 9 15.89 19.26 -20.12
CA ASN A 9 15.51 18.14 -20.96
C ASN A 9 16.30 16.89 -20.59
N ASN A 10 17.58 17.00 -20.25
CA ASN A 10 18.38 15.87 -19.80
C ASN A 10 17.90 15.34 -18.44
N ILE A 11 17.61 16.20 -17.47
CA ILE A 11 17.09 15.80 -16.17
C ILE A 11 15.70 15.18 -16.33
N SER A 12 14.81 15.79 -17.12
CA SER A 12 13.50 15.23 -17.43
C SER A 12 13.59 13.88 -18.15
N TYR A 13 14.53 13.74 -19.09
CA TYR A 13 14.78 12.49 -19.81
C TYR A 13 15.36 11.42 -18.88
N THR A 14 16.24 11.81 -17.97
CA THR A 14 16.80 10.94 -16.94
C THR A 14 15.68 10.42 -16.05
N LEU A 15 14.80 11.29 -15.54
CA LEU A 15 13.64 10.92 -14.74
C LEU A 15 12.68 9.98 -15.48
N LEU A 16 12.38 10.27 -16.74
CA LEU A 16 11.50 9.44 -17.56
C LEU A 16 12.11 8.08 -17.90
N SER A 17 13.42 8.03 -18.19
CA SER A 17 14.11 6.76 -18.48
C SER A 17 14.23 5.85 -17.26
N PHE A 18 14.25 6.42 -16.07
CA PHE A 18 14.34 5.71 -14.80
C PHE A 18 12.98 5.31 -14.20
N LEU A 19 11.85 5.72 -14.81
CA LEU A 19 10.52 5.18 -14.42
C LEU A 19 10.44 3.64 -14.54
N GLN A 20 11.40 3.02 -15.21
CA GLN A 20 11.54 1.57 -15.35
C GLN A 20 12.55 0.94 -14.37
N ASN A 21 13.31 1.74 -13.64
CA ASN A 21 14.37 1.27 -12.74
C ASN A 21 13.95 1.41 -11.27
N ASN A 22 14.14 0.38 -10.46
CA ASN A 22 13.67 0.30 -9.08
C ASN A 22 14.59 0.97 -8.04
N ASN A 23 15.66 1.66 -8.46
CA ASN A 23 16.60 2.28 -7.51
C ASN A 23 16.37 3.79 -7.39
N THR A 24 15.34 4.16 -6.63
CA THR A 24 14.94 5.56 -6.40
C THR A 24 16.09 6.40 -5.81
N SER A 25 16.86 5.84 -4.88
CA SER A 25 17.96 6.58 -4.22
C SER A 25 19.09 6.95 -5.19
N GLU A 26 19.46 6.07 -6.10
CA GLU A 26 20.49 6.35 -7.11
C GLU A 26 20.04 7.45 -8.06
N ILE A 27 18.78 7.43 -8.44
CA ILE A 27 18.18 8.42 -9.33
C ILE A 27 18.15 9.81 -8.67
N ILE A 28 17.67 9.89 -7.43
CA ILE A 28 17.62 11.15 -6.68
C ILE A 28 19.02 11.73 -6.50
N ASN A 29 19.99 10.91 -6.09
CA ASN A 29 21.37 11.36 -5.93
C ASN A 29 21.95 11.89 -7.27
N LYS A 30 21.65 11.22 -8.37
CA LYS A 30 22.10 11.69 -9.71
C LYS A 30 21.50 13.03 -10.06
N ILE A 31 20.20 13.24 -9.80
CA ILE A 31 19.51 14.51 -10.06
C ILE A 31 20.08 15.62 -9.17
N LEU A 32 20.28 15.36 -7.89
CA LEU A 32 20.89 16.33 -6.97
C LEU A 32 22.31 16.69 -7.42
N GLN A 33 23.09 15.71 -7.93
CA GLN A 33 24.41 15.96 -8.49
C GLN A 33 24.36 16.87 -9.71
N ASP A 34 23.40 16.64 -10.61
CA ASP A 34 23.21 17.48 -11.80
C ASP A 34 22.77 18.91 -11.41
N ILE A 35 21.87 19.04 -10.43
CA ILE A 35 21.45 20.35 -9.86
C ILE A 35 22.64 21.11 -9.28
N LEU A 36 23.44 20.44 -8.45
CA LEU A 36 24.63 21.00 -7.82
C LEU A 36 25.58 21.58 -8.85
N GLN A 37 25.82 20.87 -9.98
CA GLN A 37 26.67 21.32 -11.06
C GLN A 37 26.07 22.52 -11.83
N VAL A 38 24.75 22.50 -12.09
CA VAL A 38 24.05 23.56 -12.84
C VAL A 38 24.12 24.90 -12.11
N PHE A 39 23.82 24.85 -10.80
CA PHE A 39 23.76 26.07 -9.97
C PHE A 39 25.09 26.42 -9.33
N LYS A 40 26.14 25.60 -9.55
CA LYS A 40 27.45 25.74 -8.89
C LYS A 40 27.30 25.84 -7.38
N ALA A 41 26.40 25.04 -6.85
CA ALA A 41 26.11 24.98 -5.41
C ALA A 41 27.13 24.11 -4.65
N GLY A 42 27.28 24.34 -3.38
CA GLY A 42 28.13 23.53 -2.53
C GLY A 42 27.43 22.28 -2.01
N ARG A 43 26.12 22.39 -1.75
CA ARG A 43 25.27 21.29 -1.30
C ARG A 43 23.94 21.30 -2.06
N ALA A 44 23.37 20.09 -2.32
CA ALA A 44 22.03 19.90 -2.81
C ALA A 44 21.40 18.77 -2.00
N TYR A 45 20.19 18.98 -1.45
CA TYR A 45 19.62 18.06 -0.49
C TYR A 45 18.10 18.01 -0.56
N ILE A 46 17.54 16.93 0.03
CA ILE A 46 16.12 16.75 0.29
C ILE A 46 15.93 16.53 1.78
N ILE A 47 15.05 17.32 2.39
CA ILE A 47 14.64 17.16 3.78
C ILE A 47 13.16 16.81 3.80
N GLU A 48 12.82 15.77 4.56
CA GLU A 48 11.44 15.32 4.78
C GLU A 48 11.01 15.64 6.22
N TYR A 49 9.75 16.06 6.36
CA TYR A 49 9.11 16.28 7.65
C TYR A 49 8.34 15.03 8.09
N ASP A 50 8.48 14.65 9.34
CA ASP A 50 7.55 13.77 10.03
C ASP A 50 6.58 14.62 10.87
N SER A 51 5.33 14.69 10.40
CA SER A 51 4.31 15.50 11.06
C SER A 51 3.79 14.88 12.35
N GLU A 52 3.94 13.56 12.57
CA GLU A 52 3.47 12.87 13.77
C GLU A 52 4.41 13.15 14.95
N ILE A 53 5.72 13.02 14.72
CA ILE A 53 6.75 13.24 15.76
C ILE A 53 7.35 14.65 15.73
N LYS A 54 6.93 15.49 14.78
CA LYS A 54 7.38 16.88 14.59
C LYS A 54 8.88 17.00 14.44
N THR A 55 9.46 16.20 13.58
CA THR A 55 10.89 16.22 13.23
C THR A 55 11.10 16.43 11.74
N GLN A 56 12.32 16.77 11.38
CA GLN A 56 12.80 16.84 10.01
C GLN A 56 14.09 16.03 9.87
N THR A 57 14.23 15.37 8.71
CA THR A 57 15.39 14.53 8.42
C THR A 57 15.90 14.78 7.01
N CYS A 58 17.20 14.99 6.85
CA CYS A 58 17.87 15.05 5.55
C CYS A 58 17.97 13.63 4.99
N THR A 59 17.07 13.29 4.05
CA THR A 59 17.01 11.96 3.45
C THR A 59 18.03 11.77 2.33
N PHE A 60 18.35 12.85 1.62
CA PHE A 60 19.34 12.84 0.53
C PHE A 60 20.21 14.10 0.62
N GLU A 61 21.52 13.92 0.45
CA GLU A 61 22.48 15.03 0.34
C GLU A 61 23.61 14.67 -0.60
N VAL A 62 23.89 15.58 -1.51
CA VAL A 62 25.05 15.56 -2.39
C VAL A 62 25.84 16.85 -2.19
N VAL A 63 27.14 16.72 -2.09
CA VAL A 63 28.05 17.85 -1.84
C VAL A 63 29.11 17.94 -2.94
N ASP A 64 29.63 19.14 -3.17
CA ASP A 64 30.79 19.34 -4.04
C ASP A 64 32.09 18.89 -3.34
N ASN A 65 33.16 18.75 -4.13
CA ASN A 65 34.45 18.37 -3.60
C ASN A 65 34.91 19.38 -2.53
N ASN A 66 35.43 18.90 -1.41
CA ASN A 66 35.90 19.65 -0.25
C ASN A 66 34.84 20.28 0.66
N ILE A 67 33.55 19.96 0.46
CA ILE A 67 32.48 20.39 1.34
C ILE A 67 32.03 19.20 2.19
N GLU A 68 31.89 19.42 3.50
CA GLU A 68 31.43 18.38 4.42
C GLU A 68 29.91 18.21 4.32
N LYS A 69 29.46 16.96 4.45
CA LYS A 69 28.04 16.62 4.54
C LYS A 69 27.47 17.01 5.88
N GLU A 70 26.29 17.60 5.87
CA GLU A 70 25.53 18.00 7.05
C GLU A 70 24.34 17.03 7.34
N GLN A 71 24.18 16.00 6.53
CA GLN A 71 23.06 15.04 6.62
C GLN A 71 22.87 14.46 8.03
N THR A 72 23.99 14.20 8.74
CA THR A 72 23.94 13.65 10.11
C THR A 72 23.48 14.66 11.15
N LEU A 73 23.66 15.96 10.92
CA LEU A 73 23.19 17.01 11.81
C LEU A 73 21.67 17.25 11.70
N ILE A 74 21.09 16.91 10.54
CA ILE A 74 19.66 17.06 10.26
C ILE A 74 19.03 15.66 10.19
N THR A 75 19.15 14.91 11.29
CA THR A 75 18.49 13.62 11.47
C THR A 75 17.61 13.72 12.70
N ASP A 76 16.29 13.55 12.51
CA ASP A 76 15.26 13.68 13.55
C ASP A 76 15.32 15.02 14.32
N LEU A 77 15.77 16.08 13.63
CA LEU A 77 15.84 17.42 14.21
C LEU A 77 14.42 17.95 14.48
N ALA A 78 14.19 18.45 15.69
CA ALA A 78 12.88 18.97 16.04
C ALA A 78 12.50 20.19 15.18
N THR A 79 11.29 20.20 14.63
CA THR A 79 10.78 21.33 13.83
C THR A 79 10.54 22.59 14.66
N THR A 80 10.49 22.43 15.99
CA THR A 80 10.39 23.53 16.97
C THR A 80 11.67 24.35 17.10
N ASP A 81 12.80 23.86 16.63
CA ASP A 81 14.08 24.56 16.71
C ASP A 81 14.25 25.57 15.56
N ASN A 82 13.46 25.41 14.46
CA ASN A 82 13.44 26.26 13.28
C ASN A 82 11.99 26.65 12.93
N VAL A 83 11.37 27.44 13.79
CA VAL A 83 9.92 27.72 13.75
C VAL A 83 9.55 28.52 12.49
N TRP A 84 10.26 29.63 12.23
CA TRP A 84 9.97 30.48 11.07
C TRP A 84 10.15 29.69 9.77
N TRP A 85 11.22 28.92 9.65
CA TRP A 85 11.52 28.11 8.49
C TRP A 85 10.42 27.07 8.23
N THR A 86 10.05 26.35 9.29
CA THR A 86 9.01 25.34 9.23
C THR A 86 7.67 25.93 8.78
N GLU A 87 7.29 27.10 9.32
CA GLU A 87 6.07 27.79 8.93
C GLU A 87 6.07 28.22 7.46
N GLN A 88 7.19 28.73 6.94
CA GLN A 88 7.30 29.09 5.52
C GLN A 88 7.10 27.85 4.63
N ILE A 89 7.84 26.78 4.91
CA ILE A 89 7.76 25.55 4.13
C ILE A 89 6.38 24.91 4.18
N MET A 90 5.79 24.78 5.39
CA MET A 90 4.46 24.19 5.57
C MET A 90 3.35 25.02 4.93
N SER A 91 3.57 26.34 4.77
CA SER A 91 2.67 27.23 4.03
C SER A 91 2.88 27.17 2.51
N GLY A 92 3.84 26.37 2.03
CA GLY A 92 4.14 26.24 0.61
C GLY A 92 5.00 27.36 0.03
N HIS A 93 5.64 28.16 0.89
CA HIS A 93 6.50 29.27 0.44
C HIS A 93 7.93 28.82 0.26
N SER A 94 8.54 29.20 -0.88
CA SER A 94 9.97 29.04 -1.13
C SER A 94 10.76 30.06 -0.32
N ILE A 95 11.95 29.67 0.13
CA ILE A 95 12.90 30.55 0.82
C ILE A 95 14.07 30.81 -0.13
N VAL A 96 14.34 32.08 -0.42
CA VAL A 96 15.39 32.51 -1.34
C VAL A 96 16.24 33.55 -0.62
N LEU A 97 17.50 33.23 -0.36
CA LEU A 97 18.44 34.10 0.33
C LEU A 97 19.68 34.31 -0.54
N SER A 98 19.89 35.51 -1.02
CA SER A 98 21.15 35.88 -1.67
C SER A 98 22.22 36.18 -0.64
N THR A 99 21.82 36.58 0.58
CA THR A 99 22.65 36.68 1.78
C THR A 99 21.82 36.26 2.99
N LEU A 100 22.49 35.90 4.10
CA LEU A 100 21.79 35.61 5.36
C LEU A 100 21.14 36.84 5.99
N ASP A 101 21.52 38.06 5.52
CA ASP A 101 20.89 39.32 5.98
C ASP A 101 19.49 39.50 5.38
N ASP A 102 19.13 38.72 4.38
CA ASP A 102 17.76 38.71 3.80
C ASP A 102 16.73 38.04 4.73
N LEU A 103 17.19 37.33 5.77
CA LEU A 103 16.30 36.72 6.77
C LEU A 103 15.66 37.80 7.67
N PRO A 104 14.37 37.66 8.00
CA PRO A 104 13.70 38.55 8.93
C PRO A 104 14.20 38.36 10.38
N GLU A 105 13.93 39.32 11.24
CA GLU A 105 14.38 39.28 12.65
C GLU A 105 13.82 38.07 13.41
N GLU A 106 12.64 37.60 13.07
CA GLU A 106 12.00 36.41 13.66
C GLU A 106 12.75 35.11 13.37
N ALA A 107 13.60 35.09 12.33
CA ALA A 107 14.40 33.94 11.91
C ALA A 107 15.86 34.00 12.45
N ALA A 108 16.08 34.64 13.59
CA ALA A 108 17.43 34.81 14.15
C ALA A 108 18.11 33.47 14.49
N SER A 109 17.37 32.47 14.98
CA SER A 109 17.88 31.12 15.28
C SER A 109 18.30 30.40 14.00
N GLU A 110 17.52 30.52 12.95
CA GLU A 110 17.81 29.94 11.63
C GLU A 110 19.05 30.61 11.02
N LYS A 111 19.19 31.93 11.16
CA LYS A 111 20.37 32.66 10.70
C LYS A 111 21.66 32.16 11.38
N GLU A 112 21.63 31.96 12.69
CA GLU A 112 22.76 31.40 13.44
C GLU A 112 23.08 29.97 12.98
N PHE A 113 22.08 29.13 12.81
CA PHE A 113 22.23 27.76 12.35
C PHE A 113 22.84 27.67 10.96
N LEU A 114 22.36 28.49 10.00
CA LEU A 114 22.90 28.55 8.64
C LEU A 114 24.34 29.11 8.61
N ALA A 115 24.64 30.09 9.46
CA ALA A 115 25.99 30.63 9.57
C ALA A 115 27.00 29.62 10.08
N LEU A 116 26.61 28.76 11.04
CA LEU A 116 27.46 27.66 11.55
C LEU A 116 27.83 26.66 10.44
N GLN A 117 26.95 26.46 9.45
CA GLN A 117 27.19 25.61 8.30
C GLN A 117 27.94 26.33 7.16
N SER A 118 28.42 27.56 7.39
CA SER A 118 29.12 28.41 6.42
C SER A 118 28.30 28.77 5.17
N ILE A 119 26.98 28.66 5.25
CA ILE A 119 26.08 29.00 4.14
C ILE A 119 26.10 30.51 3.91
N LYS A 120 26.28 30.94 2.66
CA LYS A 120 26.25 32.32 2.26
C LYS A 120 24.99 32.72 1.47
N SER A 121 24.52 31.80 0.65
CA SER A 121 23.32 31.98 -0.17
C SER A 121 22.60 30.63 -0.30
N LEU A 122 21.27 30.62 -0.39
CA LEU A 122 20.50 29.40 -0.58
C LEU A 122 19.19 29.66 -1.34
N ILE A 123 18.68 28.59 -1.89
CA ILE A 123 17.29 28.51 -2.36
C ILE A 123 16.68 27.21 -1.94
N VAL A 124 15.48 27.28 -1.36
CA VAL A 124 14.71 26.13 -0.89
C VAL A 124 13.30 26.20 -1.44
N VAL A 125 12.81 25.09 -1.95
CA VAL A 125 11.46 24.96 -2.51
C VAL A 125 10.73 23.80 -1.85
N PRO A 126 9.50 24.02 -1.36
CA PRO A 126 8.71 22.98 -0.71
C PRO A 126 8.37 21.81 -1.64
N LEU A 127 8.33 20.61 -1.08
CA LEU A 127 7.72 19.43 -1.66
C LEU A 127 6.28 19.35 -1.15
N VAL A 128 5.31 19.41 -2.07
CA VAL A 128 3.89 19.52 -1.71
C VAL A 128 3.07 18.36 -2.25
N SER A 129 2.11 17.92 -1.45
CA SER A 129 1.09 16.95 -1.81
C SER A 129 -0.30 17.55 -1.64
N PRO A 130 -1.40 16.86 -2.03
CA PRO A 130 -2.75 17.32 -1.74
C PRO A 130 -3.05 17.50 -0.24
N GLN A 131 -2.27 16.88 0.65
CA GLN A 131 -2.40 16.96 2.11
C GLN A 131 -1.60 18.14 2.70
N GLY A 132 -0.73 18.76 1.95
CA GLY A 132 0.14 19.86 2.35
C GLY A 132 1.61 19.63 2.02
N ALA A 133 2.47 20.53 2.48
CA ALA A 133 3.91 20.37 2.33
C ALA A 133 4.42 19.23 3.25
N TRP A 134 5.29 18.38 2.72
CA TRP A 134 5.84 17.23 3.42
C TRP A 134 7.37 17.24 3.50
N GLY A 135 8.01 18.28 2.97
CA GLY A 135 9.45 18.43 2.95
C GLY A 135 9.88 19.54 2.02
N TYR A 136 11.14 19.58 1.68
CA TYR A 136 11.69 20.55 0.74
C TYR A 136 12.97 20.05 0.07
N VAL A 137 13.28 20.63 -1.08
CA VAL A 137 14.58 20.50 -1.76
C VAL A 137 15.31 21.82 -1.63
N GLY A 138 16.58 21.77 -1.24
CA GLY A 138 17.41 22.95 -1.12
C GLY A 138 18.75 22.80 -1.82
N ILE A 139 19.33 23.95 -2.14
CA ILE A 139 20.74 24.11 -2.55
C ILE A 139 21.38 25.25 -1.76
N ASP A 140 22.59 25.01 -1.31
CA ASP A 140 23.37 25.96 -0.55
C ASP A 140 24.66 26.32 -1.29
N VAL A 141 24.99 27.60 -1.27
CA VAL A 141 26.28 28.13 -1.75
C VAL A 141 27.10 28.52 -0.54
N VAL A 142 28.29 27.92 -0.39
CA VAL A 142 29.15 28.08 0.81
C VAL A 142 30.45 28.82 0.50
N GLU A 143 30.93 28.82 -0.75
CA GLU A 143 32.19 29.45 -1.12
C GLU A 143 32.04 30.96 -1.37
N ASP A 144 31.08 31.34 -2.25
CA ASP A 144 30.82 32.71 -2.66
C ASP A 144 29.34 33.08 -2.49
N PHE A 145 29.02 34.38 -2.45
CA PHE A 145 27.64 34.83 -2.51
C PHE A 145 27.05 34.63 -3.90
N HIS A 146 25.84 34.14 -3.97
CA HIS A 146 25.08 33.96 -5.20
C HIS A 146 23.85 34.86 -5.19
N GLN A 147 23.75 35.72 -6.17
CA GLN A 147 22.54 36.55 -6.39
C GLN A 147 21.53 35.73 -7.23
N TRP A 148 20.50 35.28 -6.60
CA TRP A 148 19.45 34.52 -7.27
C TRP A 148 18.63 35.40 -8.19
N SER A 149 18.58 35.08 -9.48
CA SER A 149 17.68 35.72 -10.43
C SER A 149 16.29 35.09 -10.42
N ASP A 150 15.28 35.80 -10.91
CA ASP A 150 13.93 35.22 -11.09
C ASP A 150 13.97 33.99 -12.01
N GLU A 151 14.89 33.95 -12.97
CA GLU A 151 15.09 32.81 -13.86
C GLU A 151 15.63 31.61 -13.09
N ASP A 152 16.61 31.76 -12.20
CA ASP A 152 17.14 30.69 -11.33
C ASP A 152 16.03 30.13 -10.44
N CYS A 153 15.24 31.01 -9.81
CA CYS A 153 14.14 30.60 -8.93
C CYS A 153 13.07 29.80 -9.68
N GLN A 154 12.64 30.24 -10.86
CA GLN A 154 11.68 29.52 -11.69
C GLN A 154 12.20 28.18 -12.16
N TRP A 155 13.48 28.13 -12.54
CA TRP A 155 14.14 26.90 -12.93
C TRP A 155 14.22 25.89 -11.81
N PHE A 156 14.73 26.30 -10.66
CA PHE A 156 14.85 25.43 -9.51
C PHE A 156 13.48 24.93 -9.05
N THR A 157 12.49 25.82 -9.00
CA THR A 157 11.10 25.43 -8.67
C THR A 157 10.56 24.39 -9.66
N SER A 158 10.82 24.54 -10.95
CA SER A 158 10.39 23.58 -11.97
C SER A 158 11.03 22.20 -11.77
N LEU A 159 12.32 22.17 -11.45
CA LEU A 159 13.05 20.94 -11.14
C LEU A 159 12.52 20.26 -9.88
N VAL A 160 12.28 21.04 -8.83
CA VAL A 160 11.73 20.50 -7.57
C VAL A 160 10.33 19.94 -7.78
N ASN A 161 9.49 20.58 -8.58
CA ASN A 161 8.18 20.04 -8.92
C ASN A 161 8.27 18.68 -9.63
N ILE A 162 9.24 18.51 -10.54
CA ILE A 162 9.47 17.23 -11.22
C ILE A 162 9.96 16.17 -10.22
N ILE A 163 10.88 16.52 -9.31
CA ILE A 163 11.37 15.64 -8.24
C ILE A 163 10.19 15.22 -7.33
N ASN A 164 9.36 16.19 -6.95
CA ASN A 164 8.18 15.95 -6.12
C ASN A 164 7.23 14.92 -6.76
N ILE A 165 6.85 15.13 -8.01
CA ILE A 165 6.01 14.20 -8.78
C ILE A 165 6.65 12.81 -8.84
N TYR A 166 7.96 12.74 -9.06
CA TYR A 166 8.67 11.46 -9.11
C TYR A 166 8.63 10.73 -7.79
N ILE A 167 8.94 11.40 -6.68
CA ILE A 167 8.95 10.81 -5.33
C ILE A 167 7.53 10.35 -4.95
N GLU A 168 6.51 11.18 -5.19
CA GLU A 168 5.10 10.84 -4.92
C GLU A 168 4.65 9.59 -5.73
N LEU A 169 5.03 9.53 -7.01
CA LEU A 169 4.74 8.38 -7.84
C LEU A 169 5.41 7.10 -7.34
N GLN A 170 6.66 7.17 -6.87
CA GLN A 170 7.36 6.02 -6.31
C GLN A 170 6.75 5.57 -4.98
N LYS A 171 6.40 6.50 -4.07
CA LYS A 171 5.70 6.21 -2.82
C LYS A 171 4.37 5.48 -3.11
N SER A 172 3.55 6.02 -4.01
CA SER A 172 2.26 5.41 -4.40
C SER A 172 2.42 4.01 -5.03
N ARG A 173 3.43 3.81 -5.87
CA ARG A 173 3.74 2.49 -6.45
C ARG A 173 4.15 1.48 -5.38
N GLN A 174 4.98 1.90 -4.44
CA GLN A 174 5.46 1.05 -3.34
C GLN A 174 4.31 0.63 -2.43
N GLU A 175 3.42 1.57 -2.07
CA GLU A 175 2.22 1.31 -1.29
C GLU A 175 1.29 0.32 -2.01
N ALA A 176 1.02 0.55 -3.29
CA ALA A 176 0.20 -0.35 -4.10
C ALA A 176 0.81 -1.75 -4.24
N GLN A 177 2.14 -1.84 -4.33
CA GLN A 177 2.83 -3.14 -4.37
C GLN A 177 2.76 -3.85 -3.02
N THR A 178 2.99 -3.14 -1.91
CA THR A 178 2.90 -3.68 -0.54
C THR A 178 1.50 -4.20 -0.26
N GLU A 179 0.46 -3.44 -0.61
CA GLU A 179 -0.94 -3.85 -0.47
C GLU A 179 -1.25 -5.08 -1.32
N ARG A 180 -0.77 -5.10 -2.57
CA ARG A 180 -0.92 -6.28 -3.44
C ARG A 180 -0.26 -7.52 -2.85
N ASP A 181 0.97 -7.39 -2.34
CA ASP A 181 1.71 -8.50 -1.73
C ASP A 181 1.03 -8.98 -0.45
N TYR A 182 0.49 -8.06 0.36
CA TYR A 182 -0.31 -8.38 1.53
C TYR A 182 -1.57 -9.17 1.15
N LEU A 183 -2.35 -8.70 0.18
CA LEU A 183 -3.55 -9.40 -0.30
C LEU A 183 -3.22 -10.76 -0.91
N GLN A 184 -2.12 -10.87 -1.66
CA GLN A 184 -1.65 -12.16 -2.19
C GLN A 184 -1.25 -13.13 -1.08
N ASN A 185 -0.58 -12.65 -0.03
CA ASN A 185 -0.23 -13.48 1.11
C ASN A 185 -1.47 -13.93 1.89
N LEU A 186 -2.45 -13.06 2.14
CA LEU A 186 -3.72 -13.43 2.73
C LEU A 186 -4.42 -14.52 1.91
N TYR A 187 -4.56 -14.31 0.60
CA TYR A 187 -5.17 -15.26 -0.32
C TYR A 187 -4.46 -16.63 -0.30
N LYS A 188 -3.12 -16.63 -0.32
CA LYS A 188 -2.30 -17.84 -0.35
C LYS A 188 -2.38 -18.64 0.95
N HIS A 189 -2.41 -17.95 2.09
CA HIS A 189 -2.35 -18.55 3.43
C HIS A 189 -3.70 -18.67 4.12
N MET A 190 -4.78 -18.16 3.51
CA MET A 190 -6.14 -18.32 4.02
C MET A 190 -6.45 -19.80 4.28
N PRO A 191 -6.94 -20.19 5.47
CA PRO A 191 -7.27 -21.58 5.77
C PRO A 191 -8.54 -22.08 5.06
N LEU A 192 -9.38 -21.15 4.60
CA LEU A 192 -10.59 -21.47 3.83
C LEU A 192 -10.25 -21.74 2.38
N GLY A 193 -10.89 -22.72 1.77
CA GLY A 193 -10.88 -22.91 0.33
C GLY A 193 -11.55 -21.70 -0.35
N TYR A 194 -10.85 -21.10 -1.31
CA TYR A 194 -11.37 -20.05 -2.17
C TYR A 194 -11.44 -20.56 -3.61
N LEU A 195 -12.60 -20.43 -4.23
CA LEU A 195 -12.82 -20.68 -5.65
C LEU A 195 -13.52 -19.47 -6.26
N ARG A 196 -13.04 -19.04 -7.42
CA ARG A 196 -13.71 -18.06 -8.26
C ARG A 196 -14.18 -18.75 -9.52
N ALA A 197 -15.43 -18.51 -9.88
CA ALA A 197 -16.03 -19.11 -11.05
C ALA A 197 -16.86 -18.09 -11.83
N ARG A 198 -16.95 -18.31 -13.14
CA ARG A 198 -17.89 -17.62 -14.03
C ARG A 198 -19.12 -18.50 -14.23
N ILE A 199 -20.30 -17.90 -14.16
CA ILE A 199 -21.55 -18.57 -14.47
C ILE A 199 -21.67 -18.74 -15.98
N LEU A 200 -21.99 -19.95 -16.41
CA LEU A 200 -22.29 -20.25 -17.82
C LEU A 200 -23.81 -20.30 -18.01
N TYR A 201 -24.28 -19.65 -19.05
CA TYR A 201 -25.69 -19.54 -19.38
C TYR A 201 -26.01 -20.30 -20.68
N ASP A 202 -27.24 -20.80 -20.79
CA ASP A 202 -27.78 -21.34 -22.03
C ASP A 202 -28.25 -20.22 -23.01
N GLN A 203 -28.83 -20.62 -24.14
CA GLN A 203 -29.35 -19.66 -25.12
C GLN A 203 -30.56 -18.86 -24.60
N GLN A 204 -31.23 -19.34 -23.57
CA GLN A 204 -32.37 -18.71 -22.91
C GLN A 204 -31.96 -17.86 -21.69
N GLN A 205 -30.67 -17.66 -21.50
CA GLN A 205 -30.08 -16.94 -20.34
C GLN A 205 -30.34 -17.61 -18.98
N ASN A 206 -30.58 -18.92 -18.95
CA ASN A 206 -30.63 -19.66 -17.70
C ASN A 206 -29.21 -20.08 -17.29
N PRO A 207 -28.84 -19.99 -16.00
CA PRO A 207 -27.55 -20.46 -15.51
C PRO A 207 -27.51 -21.98 -15.55
N VAL A 208 -26.51 -22.56 -16.24
CA VAL A 208 -26.44 -24.02 -16.46
C VAL A 208 -25.20 -24.69 -15.88
N ASP A 209 -24.11 -23.94 -15.67
CA ASP A 209 -22.86 -24.49 -15.16
C ASP A 209 -21.95 -23.39 -14.62
N LEU A 210 -20.84 -23.77 -14.00
CA LEU A 210 -19.77 -22.89 -13.54
C LEU A 210 -18.46 -23.24 -14.23
N LEU A 211 -17.74 -22.20 -14.65
CA LEU A 211 -16.38 -22.31 -15.14
C LEU A 211 -15.43 -21.75 -14.09
N PHE A 212 -14.64 -22.59 -13.44
CA PHE A 212 -13.66 -22.13 -12.45
C PHE A 212 -12.52 -21.36 -13.12
N THR A 213 -12.24 -20.18 -12.57
CA THR A 213 -11.21 -19.27 -13.10
C THR A 213 -10.02 -19.10 -12.15
N ASP A 214 -10.22 -19.39 -10.86
CA ASP A 214 -9.16 -19.27 -9.86
C ASP A 214 -9.43 -20.16 -8.63
N ALA A 215 -8.35 -20.55 -7.93
CA ALA A 215 -8.42 -21.33 -6.70
C ALA A 215 -7.17 -21.12 -5.84
N ASN A 216 -7.34 -20.85 -4.55
CA ASN A 216 -6.23 -20.72 -3.62
C ASN A 216 -5.61 -22.09 -3.25
N LEU A 217 -4.51 -22.04 -2.48
CA LEU A 217 -3.82 -23.25 -2.05
C LEU A 217 -4.67 -24.13 -1.12
N ALA A 218 -5.49 -23.52 -0.25
CA ALA A 218 -6.38 -24.26 0.65
C ALA A 218 -7.43 -25.06 -0.13
N ALA A 219 -8.07 -24.44 -1.14
CA ALA A 219 -9.03 -25.15 -2.00
C ALA A 219 -8.40 -26.37 -2.68
N LYS A 220 -7.17 -26.24 -3.16
CA LYS A 220 -6.41 -27.35 -3.76
C LYS A 220 -6.13 -28.47 -2.76
N LYS A 221 -5.70 -28.13 -1.54
CA LYS A 221 -5.43 -29.09 -0.45
C LYS A 221 -6.69 -29.79 0.04
N ILE A 222 -7.74 -29.03 0.31
CA ILE A 222 -9.01 -29.57 0.84
C ILE A 222 -9.67 -30.53 -0.14
N THR A 223 -9.65 -30.21 -1.43
CA THR A 223 -10.28 -31.01 -2.49
C THR A 223 -9.37 -32.08 -3.10
N GLY A 224 -8.07 -32.01 -2.83
CA GLY A 224 -7.06 -32.89 -3.47
C GLY A 224 -6.81 -32.58 -4.96
N LYS A 225 -7.30 -31.44 -5.47
CA LYS A 225 -7.19 -31.08 -6.89
C LYS A 225 -6.14 -29.99 -7.10
N SER A 226 -5.18 -30.24 -7.95
CA SER A 226 -4.04 -29.35 -8.18
C SER A 226 -4.38 -28.11 -9.04
N ASN A 227 -5.36 -28.22 -9.94
CA ASN A 227 -5.76 -27.14 -10.82
C ASN A 227 -7.29 -27.12 -11.01
N PHE A 228 -7.87 -25.94 -10.91
CA PHE A 228 -9.27 -25.66 -11.16
C PHE A 228 -9.51 -24.82 -12.42
N ASN A 229 -8.52 -24.01 -12.81
CA ASN A 229 -8.68 -23.05 -13.90
C ASN A 229 -9.11 -23.75 -15.20
N GLY A 230 -10.20 -23.27 -15.80
CA GLY A 230 -10.77 -23.80 -17.03
C GLY A 230 -11.62 -25.08 -16.86
N LEU A 231 -11.80 -25.58 -15.63
CA LEU A 231 -12.66 -26.72 -15.38
C LEU A 231 -14.12 -26.30 -15.16
N ARG A 232 -15.05 -27.11 -15.64
CA ARG A 232 -16.48 -26.94 -15.36
C ARG A 232 -16.87 -27.69 -14.09
N ALA A 233 -17.82 -27.14 -13.33
CA ALA A 233 -18.33 -27.79 -12.12
C ALA A 233 -18.98 -29.14 -12.45
N SER A 234 -19.74 -29.21 -13.55
CA SER A 234 -20.32 -30.46 -14.04
C SER A 234 -19.28 -31.55 -14.33
N SER A 235 -18.12 -31.18 -14.87
CA SER A 235 -17.02 -32.13 -15.12
C SER A 235 -16.38 -32.67 -13.85
N LEU A 236 -16.56 -31.99 -12.73
CA LEU A 236 -16.10 -32.41 -11.41
C LEU A 236 -17.12 -33.26 -10.65
N GLY A 237 -18.31 -33.47 -11.20
CA GLY A 237 -19.43 -34.12 -10.53
C GLY A 237 -19.98 -33.30 -9.36
N LEU A 238 -19.81 -31.99 -9.41
CA LEU A 238 -20.37 -31.05 -8.46
C LEU A 238 -21.71 -30.56 -9.01
N ASP A 239 -22.78 -30.83 -8.28
CA ASP A 239 -24.11 -30.32 -8.64
C ASP A 239 -24.39 -29.01 -7.90
N PHE A 240 -24.30 -27.92 -8.63
CA PHE A 240 -24.64 -26.58 -8.15
C PHE A 240 -25.99 -26.08 -8.69
N SER A 241 -26.77 -26.93 -9.36
CA SER A 241 -28.00 -26.52 -10.07
C SER A 241 -29.01 -25.83 -9.14
N SER A 242 -29.16 -26.29 -7.91
CA SER A 242 -30.06 -25.67 -6.94
C SER A 242 -29.56 -24.29 -6.45
N ASN A 243 -28.25 -24.10 -6.37
CA ASN A 243 -27.65 -22.87 -5.84
C ASN A 243 -27.43 -21.84 -6.96
N LEU A 244 -27.23 -22.26 -8.21
CA LEU A 244 -27.01 -21.34 -9.34
C LEU A 244 -28.17 -20.37 -9.53
N LEU A 245 -29.41 -20.87 -9.44
CA LEU A 245 -30.58 -20.02 -9.58
C LEU A 245 -30.69 -19.00 -8.43
N GLN A 246 -30.42 -19.43 -7.21
CA GLN A 246 -30.42 -18.53 -6.05
C GLN A 246 -29.30 -17.49 -6.12
N LEU A 247 -28.10 -17.89 -6.55
CA LEU A 247 -26.95 -16.98 -6.72
C LEU A 247 -27.27 -15.85 -7.70
N THR A 248 -27.94 -16.13 -8.82
CA THR A 248 -28.29 -15.10 -9.80
C THR A 248 -29.35 -14.10 -9.31
N THR A 249 -30.02 -14.35 -8.19
CA THR A 249 -30.95 -13.42 -7.54
C THR A 249 -30.27 -12.48 -6.54
N LEU A 250 -29.01 -12.76 -6.17
CA LEU A 250 -28.27 -11.94 -5.21
C LEU A 250 -27.80 -10.63 -5.81
N SER A 251 -27.81 -9.59 -4.99
CA SER A 251 -27.18 -8.33 -5.34
C SER A 251 -25.65 -8.44 -5.19
N PRO A 252 -24.87 -8.16 -6.25
CA PRO A 252 -23.42 -8.22 -6.17
C PRO A 252 -22.85 -7.38 -5.02
N ASN A 253 -21.89 -7.95 -4.28
CA ASN A 253 -21.20 -7.36 -3.12
C ASN A 253 -22.10 -6.95 -1.93
N LYS A 254 -23.35 -7.41 -1.88
CA LYS A 254 -24.28 -7.12 -0.77
C LYS A 254 -24.79 -8.36 -0.09
N ASP A 255 -25.21 -9.35 -0.86
CA ASP A 255 -25.86 -10.56 -0.38
C ASP A 255 -24.93 -11.77 -0.52
N TYR A 256 -25.11 -12.76 0.34
CA TYR A 256 -24.38 -14.02 0.26
C TYR A 256 -25.32 -15.20 0.60
N LEU A 257 -24.97 -16.37 0.11
CA LEU A 257 -25.57 -17.65 0.54
C LEU A 257 -24.63 -18.31 1.54
N ASP A 258 -25.20 -18.83 2.60
CA ASP A 258 -24.53 -19.61 3.63
C ASP A 258 -25.18 -20.99 3.64
N ASP A 259 -24.43 -22.03 3.29
CA ASP A 259 -25.00 -23.35 3.08
C ASP A 259 -24.02 -24.48 3.41
N THR A 260 -24.56 -25.64 3.72
CA THR A 260 -23.75 -26.83 4.04
C THR A 260 -24.15 -27.98 3.13
N HIS A 261 -23.16 -28.51 2.41
CA HIS A 261 -23.37 -29.60 1.46
C HIS A 261 -22.48 -30.80 1.73
N PHE A 262 -23.05 -31.98 1.50
CA PHE A 262 -22.30 -33.23 1.46
C PHE A 262 -21.83 -33.49 0.02
N VAL A 263 -20.53 -33.57 -0.16
CA VAL A 263 -19.91 -33.88 -1.46
C VAL A 263 -19.60 -35.39 -1.49
N SER A 264 -20.50 -36.19 -2.06
CA SER A 264 -20.45 -37.63 -2.06
C SER A 264 -19.18 -38.23 -2.67
N ARG A 265 -18.65 -37.61 -3.71
CA ARG A 265 -17.45 -38.06 -4.42
C ARG A 265 -16.19 -38.15 -3.55
N ILE A 266 -16.08 -37.29 -2.55
CA ILE A 266 -14.95 -37.25 -1.62
C ILE A 266 -15.36 -37.58 -0.20
N ASN A 267 -16.64 -37.92 0.00
CA ASN A 267 -17.23 -38.31 1.29
C ASN A 267 -17.01 -37.29 2.41
N LYS A 268 -17.28 -36.01 2.12
CA LYS A 268 -17.02 -34.89 3.04
C LYS A 268 -18.18 -33.90 3.08
N TYR A 269 -18.37 -33.30 4.27
CA TYR A 269 -19.26 -32.17 4.49
C TYR A 269 -18.50 -30.87 4.37
N PHE A 270 -19.02 -29.91 3.58
CA PHE A 270 -18.45 -28.58 3.42
C PHE A 270 -19.46 -27.53 3.82
N HIS A 271 -18.97 -26.54 4.53
CA HIS A 271 -19.65 -25.28 4.73
C HIS A 271 -19.20 -24.30 3.65
N PHE A 272 -20.15 -23.70 2.94
CA PHE A 272 -19.92 -22.77 1.84
C PHE A 272 -20.52 -21.42 2.17
N ILE A 273 -19.74 -20.36 1.91
CA ILE A 273 -20.24 -18.99 1.77
C ILE A 273 -20.03 -18.60 0.32
N SER A 274 -21.11 -18.22 -0.36
CA SER A 274 -21.09 -17.92 -1.79
C SER A 274 -21.68 -16.54 -2.05
N TYR A 275 -21.02 -15.72 -2.84
CA TYR A 275 -21.49 -14.38 -3.20
C TYR A 275 -21.07 -13.97 -4.60
N MET A 276 -21.84 -13.04 -5.19
CA MET A 276 -21.54 -12.48 -6.50
C MET A 276 -20.66 -11.24 -6.36
N THR A 277 -19.58 -11.16 -7.13
CA THR A 277 -18.76 -9.95 -7.28
C THR A 277 -19.20 -9.13 -8.48
N ARG A 278 -19.70 -9.81 -9.51
CA ARG A 278 -20.27 -9.26 -10.76
C ARG A 278 -21.46 -10.12 -11.20
N PRO A 279 -22.27 -9.65 -12.13
CA PRO A 279 -23.47 -10.41 -12.59
C PRO A 279 -23.20 -11.82 -13.08
N ASP A 280 -21.99 -12.12 -13.53
CA ASP A 280 -21.59 -13.42 -14.09
C ASP A 280 -20.45 -14.10 -13.30
N GLU A 281 -20.03 -13.51 -12.15
CA GLU A 281 -18.89 -14.02 -11.37
C GLU A 281 -19.29 -14.29 -9.93
N VAL A 282 -19.02 -15.50 -9.50
CA VAL A 282 -19.28 -15.97 -8.13
C VAL A 282 -17.99 -16.39 -7.43
N ILE A 283 -17.91 -16.07 -6.15
CA ILE A 283 -16.87 -16.53 -5.24
C ILE A 283 -17.47 -17.52 -4.26
N TYR A 284 -16.76 -18.62 -4.04
CA TYR A 284 -17.03 -19.61 -3.02
C TYR A 284 -15.91 -19.60 -1.99
N LEU A 285 -16.26 -19.38 -0.73
CA LEU A 285 -15.40 -19.66 0.41
C LEU A 285 -15.93 -20.94 1.06
N PHE A 286 -15.05 -21.87 1.37
CA PHE A 286 -15.51 -23.14 1.96
C PHE A 286 -14.49 -23.74 2.92
N SER A 287 -15.01 -24.50 3.86
CA SER A 287 -14.21 -25.29 4.82
C SER A 287 -14.74 -26.72 4.89
N ASP A 288 -13.84 -27.66 5.15
CA ASP A 288 -14.19 -29.04 5.48
C ASP A 288 -14.66 -29.11 6.93
N ILE A 289 -15.93 -29.40 7.13
CA ILE A 289 -16.55 -29.49 8.45
C ILE A 289 -16.90 -30.95 8.81
N THR A 290 -16.36 -31.92 8.10
CA THR A 290 -16.74 -33.36 8.24
C THR A 290 -16.60 -33.86 9.68
N GLU A 291 -15.48 -33.54 10.31
CA GLU A 291 -15.23 -33.95 11.71
C GLU A 291 -16.20 -33.29 12.68
N THR A 292 -16.36 -31.98 12.57
CA THR A 292 -17.30 -31.21 13.42
C THR A 292 -18.73 -31.67 13.24
N PHE A 293 -19.14 -31.90 11.98
CA PHE A 293 -20.48 -32.36 11.64
C PHE A 293 -20.77 -33.76 12.23
N ASN A 294 -19.82 -34.69 12.07
CA ASN A 294 -19.95 -36.04 12.60
C ASN A 294 -19.99 -36.06 14.15
N THR A 295 -19.17 -35.20 14.79
CA THR A 295 -19.14 -35.06 16.24
C THR A 295 -20.49 -34.54 16.77
N HIS A 296 -21.04 -33.51 16.12
CA HIS A 296 -22.39 -33.01 16.47
C HIS A 296 -23.48 -34.07 16.31
N GLN A 297 -23.47 -34.79 15.19
CA GLN A 297 -24.44 -35.88 15.00
C GLN A 297 -24.30 -36.99 16.05
N ALA A 298 -23.08 -37.34 16.44
CA ALA A 298 -22.85 -38.34 17.48
C ALA A 298 -23.34 -37.84 18.84
N LEU A 299 -23.14 -36.56 19.16
CA LEU A 299 -23.63 -35.95 20.39
C LEU A 299 -25.17 -35.94 20.43
N ASP A 300 -25.82 -35.43 19.38
CA ASP A 300 -27.27 -35.39 19.25
C ASP A 300 -27.90 -36.82 19.40
N ARG A 301 -27.23 -37.80 18.80
CA ARG A 301 -27.69 -39.19 18.93
C ARG A 301 -27.55 -39.69 20.35
N SER A 302 -26.45 -39.37 21.02
CA SER A 302 -26.24 -39.76 22.44
C SER A 302 -27.25 -39.10 23.35
N GLU A 303 -27.50 -37.79 23.16
CA GLU A 303 -28.52 -37.06 23.93
C GLU A 303 -29.93 -37.64 23.74
N LYS A 304 -30.31 -37.96 22.49
CA LYS A 304 -31.60 -38.62 22.22
C LYS A 304 -31.72 -39.98 22.86
N ILE A 305 -30.65 -40.78 22.87
CA ILE A 305 -30.63 -42.07 23.53
C ILE A 305 -30.79 -41.90 25.06
N LEU A 306 -30.01 -40.98 25.65
CA LEU A 306 -30.11 -40.66 27.08
C LEU A 306 -31.50 -40.18 27.46
N ARG A 307 -32.11 -39.31 26.67
CA ARG A 307 -33.47 -38.81 26.88
C ARG A 307 -34.50 -39.94 26.80
N ASN A 308 -34.40 -40.80 25.78
CA ASN A 308 -35.28 -41.99 25.67
C ASN A 308 -35.13 -42.96 26.84
N ILE A 309 -33.91 -43.18 27.33
CA ILE A 309 -33.67 -43.99 28.51
C ILE A 309 -34.34 -43.34 29.73
N TYR A 310 -34.15 -42.03 29.91
CA TYR A 310 -34.71 -41.26 31.02
C TYR A 310 -36.24 -41.28 31.04
N ASP A 311 -36.86 -41.05 29.87
CA ASP A 311 -38.31 -41.00 29.72
C ASP A 311 -38.98 -42.36 29.86
N ASN A 312 -38.28 -43.47 29.64
CA ASN A 312 -38.83 -44.85 29.71
C ASN A 312 -38.34 -45.64 30.91
N LEU A 313 -37.62 -45.06 31.86
CA LEU A 313 -37.23 -45.75 33.10
C LEU A 313 -38.40 -45.81 34.04
N PRO A 314 -38.78 -47.06 34.54
CA PRO A 314 -39.93 -47.26 35.45
C PRO A 314 -39.64 -46.81 36.89
N ALA A 315 -38.46 -46.26 37.19
CA ALA A 315 -38.04 -45.74 38.49
C ALA A 315 -37.35 -44.42 38.37
N GLY A 316 -37.65 -43.45 39.23
CA GLY A 316 -36.98 -42.17 39.29
C GLY A 316 -35.49 -42.34 39.63
N ILE A 317 -34.57 -41.72 38.80
CA ILE A 317 -33.17 -41.66 39.14
C ILE A 317 -32.95 -40.32 39.81
N GLU A 318 -32.48 -40.25 41.03
CA GLU A 318 -31.95 -39.04 41.68
C GLU A 318 -30.45 -38.95 41.41
N LEU A 319 -30.05 -37.90 40.74
CA LEU A 319 -28.65 -37.58 40.58
C LEU A 319 -28.16 -36.74 41.77
N TYR A 320 -27.30 -37.33 42.59
CA TYR A 320 -26.59 -36.57 43.65
C TYR A 320 -25.27 -36.00 43.07
N ASP A 321 -25.18 -34.70 43.10
CA ASP A 321 -23.88 -34.03 42.87
C ASP A 321 -23.07 -34.15 44.17
N LYS A 322 -21.87 -34.73 44.07
CA LYS A 322 -20.91 -34.72 45.17
C LYS A 322 -20.09 -33.47 45.06
N ASN A 323 -20.42 -32.44 45.87
CA ASN A 323 -19.52 -31.38 46.19
C ASN A 323 -18.30 -31.87 46.99
#